data_0c0edb6735686c5274e332ef21bdf309
#
_entry.id   0c0edb6735686c5274e332ef21bdf309
#
_cell.length_a   1.000
_cell.length_b   1.000
_cell.length_c   1.000
_cell.angle_alpha   90.00
_cell.angle_beta   90.00
_cell.angle_gamma   90.00
#
_symmetry.space_group_name_H-M   'P 1'
#
loop_
_entity.id
_entity.type
_entity.pdbx_description
1 polymer ?
#
loop_
_entity_poly.entity_id
_entity_poly.type
_entity_poly.pdbx_seq_one_letter_code
_entity_poly.pdbx_strand_id
1 'polypeptide(L)'
;METGNMKYFLSEKERKASHSTCYHEFFKGRWDENAMVYWDSESLNIHDDLMIALGLDRLIQGIVEEYNPYGETEINACQWKRICAEAEKLGGSLFEAVSELSPWAEENFRQNSVFTILGI
;
A
#
# COMPACT_ATOMS: atom_id res chain seq x y z
N MET A 1 -18.67 -6.98 8.92
CA MET A 1 -17.56 -6.69 9.62
C MET A 1 -16.93 -5.37 9.38
N GLU A 2 -16.47 -4.88 10.37
CA GLU A 2 -15.99 -3.59 10.35
C GLU A 2 -14.61 -3.50 9.86
N THR A 3 -14.34 -2.62 8.96
CA THR A 3 -13.01 -2.41 8.47
C THR A 3 -12.45 -1.10 8.96
N GLY A 4 -13.22 -0.37 9.75
CA GLY A 4 -12.83 0.94 10.19
C GLY A 4 -11.81 0.96 11.30
N ASN A 5 -11.35 -0.22 11.73
CA ASN A 5 -10.42 -0.28 12.86
C ASN A 5 -8.98 -0.53 12.45
N MET A 6 -8.65 -0.29 11.20
CA MET A 6 -7.27 -0.40 10.76
C MET A 6 -6.43 0.66 11.45
N LYS A 7 -5.24 0.26 11.85
CA LYS A 7 -4.37 1.11 12.63
C LYS A 7 -3.44 1.96 11.77
N TYR A 8 -3.03 1.42 10.64
CA TYR A 8 -2.02 2.06 9.81
C TYR A 8 -2.57 2.57 8.49
N PHE A 9 -3.56 1.89 7.93
CA PHE A 9 -4.11 2.23 6.62
C PHE A 9 -5.51 2.81 6.78
N LEU A 10 -5.86 3.72 5.87
CA LEU A 10 -7.19 4.34 5.82
C LEU A 10 -7.88 3.97 4.51
N SER A 11 -9.19 3.81 4.58
CA SER A 11 -9.99 3.72 3.37
C SER A 11 -9.99 5.09 2.70
N GLU A 12 -10.49 5.15 1.46
CA GLU A 12 -10.58 6.44 0.77
C GLU A 12 -11.53 7.38 1.51
N LYS A 13 -12.61 6.84 2.05
CA LYS A 13 -13.55 7.66 2.81
C LYS A 13 -12.88 8.31 4.01
N GLU A 14 -12.08 7.54 4.74
CA GLU A 14 -11.37 8.04 5.91
C GLU A 14 -10.29 9.03 5.52
N ARG A 15 -9.55 8.75 4.42
CA ARG A 15 -8.54 9.69 3.95
C ARG A 15 -9.16 11.01 3.56
N LYS A 16 -10.30 10.97 2.85
CA LYS A 16 -10.99 12.18 2.43
C LYS A 16 -11.43 13.00 3.63
N ALA A 17 -11.89 12.33 4.68
CA ALA A 17 -12.31 13.01 5.91
C ALA A 17 -11.14 13.71 6.60
N SER A 18 -9.91 13.25 6.37
CA SER A 18 -8.72 13.87 6.96
C SER A 18 -8.33 15.17 6.27
N HIS A 19 -8.88 15.43 5.09
CA HIS A 19 -8.59 16.62 4.28
C HIS A 19 -7.12 16.74 3.89
N SER A 20 -6.43 15.60 3.76
CA SER A 20 -5.01 15.59 3.38
C SER A 20 -4.81 14.73 2.15
N THR A 21 -3.82 15.11 1.32
CA THR A 21 -3.39 14.31 0.18
C THR A 21 -1.97 13.79 0.37
N CYS A 22 -1.41 13.91 1.57
CA CYS A 22 -0.06 13.41 1.84
C CYS A 22 -0.09 11.91 2.13
N TYR A 23 -0.74 11.15 1.26
CA TYR A 23 -0.92 9.72 1.41
C TYR A 23 -0.43 8.98 0.19
N HIS A 24 0.12 7.79 0.43
CA HIS A 24 0.42 6.84 -0.65
C HIS A 24 -0.82 5.97 -0.85
N GLU A 25 -1.28 5.89 -2.07
CA GLU A 25 -2.47 5.10 -2.38
C GLU A 25 -2.05 3.73 -2.88
N PHE A 26 -2.58 2.67 -2.26
CA PHE A 26 -2.39 1.28 -2.72
C PHE A 26 -3.64 0.94 -3.53
N PHE A 27 -3.46 0.85 -4.84
CA PHE A 27 -4.52 0.75 -5.82
C PHE A 27 -4.59 -0.68 -6.37
N LYS A 28 -5.77 -1.26 -6.45
CA LYS A 28 -5.94 -2.63 -6.96
C LYS A 28 -5.69 -2.67 -8.46
N GLY A 29 -4.86 -3.62 -8.85
CA GLY A 29 -4.56 -3.81 -10.26
C GLY A 29 -3.56 -2.81 -10.81
N ARG A 30 -3.52 -2.73 -12.13
CA ARG A 30 -2.61 -1.85 -12.85
C ARG A 30 -3.24 -0.48 -13.00
N TRP A 31 -2.49 0.55 -12.65
CA TRP A 31 -2.99 1.91 -12.75
C TRP A 31 -2.75 2.44 -14.15
N ASP A 32 -3.75 3.09 -14.74
CA ASP A 32 -3.68 3.66 -16.08
C ASP A 32 -3.57 5.17 -15.98
N GLU A 33 -2.40 5.71 -16.33
CA GLU A 33 -2.19 7.14 -16.24
C GLU A 33 -3.10 7.93 -17.17
N ASN A 34 -3.59 7.31 -18.25
CA ASN A 34 -4.50 7.99 -19.16
C ASN A 34 -5.90 8.15 -18.57
N ALA A 35 -6.27 7.27 -17.67
CA ALA A 35 -7.57 7.36 -17.01
C ALA A 35 -7.53 8.36 -15.87
N MET A 36 -6.34 8.63 -15.33
CA MET A 36 -6.14 9.61 -14.25
C MET A 36 -7.05 9.35 -13.04
N VAL A 37 -7.20 8.09 -12.67
CA VAL A 37 -8.03 7.72 -11.54
C VAL A 37 -7.18 7.73 -10.27
N TYR A 38 -7.53 8.62 -9.35
CA TYR A 38 -6.86 8.71 -8.06
C TYR A 38 -7.91 8.54 -6.97
N TRP A 39 -7.47 8.04 -5.82
CA TRP A 39 -8.31 7.92 -4.63
C TRP A 39 -9.52 7.04 -4.88
N ASP A 40 -9.23 5.85 -5.44
CA ASP A 40 -10.27 4.88 -5.73
C ASP A 40 -10.92 4.38 -4.45
N SER A 41 -12.22 4.07 -4.50
CA SER A 41 -12.96 3.65 -3.32
C SER A 41 -12.49 2.31 -2.75
N GLU A 42 -11.82 1.49 -3.56
CA GLU A 42 -11.30 0.20 -3.11
C GLU A 42 -9.83 0.24 -2.70
N SER A 43 -9.22 1.41 -2.78
CA SER A 43 -7.83 1.57 -2.40
C SER A 43 -7.68 1.69 -0.89
N LEU A 44 -6.46 1.39 -0.42
CA LEU A 44 -6.07 1.70 0.95
C LEU A 44 -4.97 2.72 0.91
N ASN A 45 -4.93 3.59 1.90
CA ASN A 45 -4.01 4.73 1.92
C ASN A 45 -3.22 4.75 3.21
N ILE A 46 -1.94 5.12 3.12
CA ILE A 46 -1.12 5.30 4.31
C ILE A 46 -0.44 6.66 4.23
N HIS A 47 -0.44 7.39 5.34
CA HIS A 47 0.17 8.70 5.39
C HIS A 47 1.68 8.59 5.18
N ASP A 48 2.25 9.55 4.44
CA ASP A 48 3.66 9.54 4.10
C ASP A 48 4.56 9.47 5.34
N ASP A 49 4.24 10.26 6.35
CA ASP A 49 5.03 10.28 7.60
C ASP A 49 5.04 8.92 8.26
N LEU A 50 3.90 8.23 8.25
CA LEU A 50 3.78 6.92 8.88
C LEU A 50 4.54 5.87 8.07
N MET A 51 4.43 5.94 6.75
CA MET A 51 5.15 5.01 5.88
C MET A 51 6.66 5.08 6.14
N ILE A 52 7.18 6.30 6.27
CA ILE A 52 8.58 6.52 6.55
C ILE A 52 8.95 6.04 7.96
N ALA A 53 8.13 6.40 8.94
CA ALA A 53 8.39 6.03 10.33
C ALA A 53 8.44 4.51 10.53
N LEU A 54 7.57 3.78 9.82
CA LEU A 54 7.55 2.33 9.87
C LEU A 54 8.74 1.70 9.15
N GLY A 55 9.33 2.40 8.21
CA GLY A 55 10.35 1.84 7.34
C GLY A 55 9.76 1.02 6.19
N LEU A 56 8.47 1.19 5.92
CA LEU A 56 7.80 0.43 4.85
C LEU A 56 8.35 0.82 3.48
N ASP A 57 8.64 2.10 3.30
CA ASP A 57 9.22 2.58 2.05
C ASP A 57 10.57 1.92 1.79
N ARG A 58 11.41 1.82 2.82
CA ARG A 58 12.73 1.20 2.68
C ARG A 58 12.63 -0.31 2.44
N LEU A 59 11.65 -0.95 3.08
CA LEU A 59 11.42 -2.37 2.86
C LEU A 59 11.05 -2.62 1.40
N ILE A 60 10.14 -1.83 0.88
CA ILE A 60 9.70 -1.98 -0.51
C ILE A 60 10.86 -1.71 -1.46
N GLN A 61 11.61 -0.64 -1.21
CA GLN A 61 12.75 -0.28 -2.05
C GLN A 61 13.80 -1.39 -2.10
N GLY A 62 14.00 -2.10 -1.00
CA GLY A 62 14.96 -3.18 -0.94
C GLY A 62 14.57 -4.40 -1.75
N ILE A 63 13.29 -4.55 -2.08
CA ILE A 63 12.78 -5.70 -2.82
C ILE A 63 12.41 -5.31 -4.25
N VAL A 64 11.86 -4.11 -4.43
CA VAL A 64 11.39 -3.61 -5.73
C VAL A 64 12.30 -2.46 -6.13
N GLU A 65 13.25 -2.77 -6.99
CA GLU A 65 14.26 -1.81 -7.41
C GLU A 65 13.67 -0.55 -8.02
N GLU A 66 12.57 -0.70 -8.74
CA GLU A 66 11.92 0.41 -9.43
C GLU A 66 11.03 1.27 -8.54
N TYR A 67 10.97 0.97 -7.25
CA TYR A 67 10.07 1.70 -6.36
C TYR A 67 10.35 3.20 -6.43
N ASN A 68 9.29 3.98 -6.66
CA ASN A 68 9.37 5.43 -6.77
C ASN A 68 8.35 6.06 -5.82
N PRO A 69 8.80 6.64 -4.72
CA PRO A 69 7.87 7.24 -3.74
C PRO A 69 7.10 8.44 -4.26
N TYR A 70 7.49 8.96 -5.43
CA TYR A 70 6.83 10.11 -6.04
C TYR A 70 6.08 9.75 -7.32
N GLY A 71 5.97 8.48 -7.64
CA GLY A 71 5.32 8.04 -8.86
C GLY A 71 4.57 6.75 -8.65
N GLU A 72 4.41 5.97 -9.70
CA GLU A 72 3.70 4.71 -9.61
C GLU A 72 4.68 3.54 -9.58
N THR A 73 4.36 2.51 -8.81
CA THR A 73 5.16 1.31 -8.70
C THR A 73 4.24 0.11 -8.67
N GLU A 74 4.44 -0.84 -9.59
CA GLU A 74 3.66 -2.08 -9.60
C GLU A 74 4.33 -3.13 -8.72
N ILE A 75 3.53 -3.83 -7.93
CA ILE A 75 4.00 -4.90 -7.05
C ILE A 75 3.31 -6.19 -7.49
N ASN A 76 4.07 -7.19 -7.89
CA ASN A 76 3.48 -8.47 -8.25
C ASN A 76 3.40 -9.40 -7.04
N ALA A 77 2.74 -10.56 -7.21
CA ALA A 77 2.51 -11.48 -6.11
C ALA A 77 3.81 -12.02 -5.51
N CYS A 78 4.80 -12.26 -6.34
CA CYS A 78 6.09 -12.77 -5.88
C CYS A 78 6.81 -11.73 -5.01
N GLN A 79 6.79 -10.47 -5.46
CA GLN A 79 7.37 -9.38 -4.68
C GLN A 79 6.62 -9.19 -3.36
N TRP A 80 5.30 -9.31 -3.40
CA TRP A 80 4.49 -9.19 -2.19
C TRP A 80 4.86 -10.25 -1.16
N LYS A 81 5.06 -11.49 -1.62
CA LYS A 81 5.47 -12.55 -0.70
C LYS A 81 6.81 -12.23 -0.05
N ARG A 82 7.73 -11.66 -0.80
CA ARG A 82 9.03 -11.27 -0.26
C ARG A 82 8.89 -10.13 0.75
N ILE A 83 8.00 -9.18 0.47
CA ILE A 83 7.73 -8.08 1.40
C ILE A 83 7.20 -8.64 2.72
N CYS A 84 6.25 -9.57 2.64
CA CYS A 84 5.68 -10.19 3.84
C CYS A 84 6.75 -10.94 4.64
N ALA A 85 7.60 -11.70 3.96
CA ALA A 85 8.63 -12.49 4.64
C ALA A 85 9.65 -11.60 5.34
N GLU A 86 10.06 -10.52 4.69
CA GLU A 86 11.02 -9.59 5.29
C GLU A 86 10.39 -8.83 6.46
N ALA A 87 9.13 -8.44 6.31
CA ALA A 87 8.42 -7.75 7.38
C ALA A 87 8.33 -8.63 8.63
N GLU A 88 8.08 -9.92 8.42
CA GLU A 88 7.99 -10.87 9.52
C GLU A 88 9.31 -10.97 10.26
N LYS A 89 10.42 -10.99 9.54
CA LYS A 89 11.74 -11.03 10.15
C LYS A 89 12.04 -9.79 10.97
N LEU A 90 11.63 -8.64 10.46
CA LEU A 90 11.88 -7.37 11.13
C LEU A 90 10.94 -7.14 12.30
N GLY A 91 9.73 -7.68 12.23
CA GLY A 91 8.76 -7.62 13.32
C GLY A 91 8.26 -6.23 13.63
N GLY A 92 7.69 -6.08 14.81
CA GLY A 92 7.24 -4.78 15.32
C GLY A 92 6.11 -4.16 14.53
N SER A 93 6.07 -2.84 14.54
CA SER A 93 5.01 -2.09 13.86
C SER A 93 5.02 -2.30 12.36
N LEU A 94 6.20 -2.49 11.78
CA LEU A 94 6.30 -2.75 10.34
C LEU A 94 5.57 -4.04 9.98
N PHE A 95 5.80 -5.10 10.74
CA PHE A 95 5.11 -6.38 10.51
C PHE A 95 3.61 -6.22 10.72
N GLU A 96 3.21 -5.47 11.74
CA GLU A 96 1.79 -5.22 11.99
C GLU A 96 1.13 -4.52 10.80
N ALA A 97 1.80 -3.51 10.24
CA ALA A 97 1.26 -2.76 9.12
C ALA A 97 1.13 -3.63 7.87
N VAL A 98 2.15 -4.45 7.60
CA VAL A 98 2.11 -5.36 6.44
C VAL A 98 1.02 -6.40 6.64
N SER A 99 0.85 -6.90 7.87
CA SER A 99 -0.21 -7.85 8.19
C SER A 99 -1.59 -7.25 8.00
N GLU A 100 -1.73 -5.97 8.35
CA GLU A 100 -3.00 -5.26 8.18
C GLU A 100 -3.35 -5.12 6.70
N LEU A 101 -2.36 -4.90 5.85
CA LEU A 101 -2.55 -4.76 4.42
C LEU A 101 -2.80 -6.09 3.71
N SER A 102 -2.37 -7.19 4.32
CA SER A 102 -2.35 -8.50 3.68
C SER A 102 -3.69 -8.98 3.13
N PRO A 103 -4.81 -8.88 3.87
CA PRO A 103 -6.10 -9.32 3.29
C PRO A 103 -6.47 -8.56 2.02
N TRP A 104 -6.19 -7.26 1.99
CA TRP A 104 -6.45 -6.44 0.82
C TRP A 104 -5.58 -6.88 -0.37
N ALA A 105 -4.30 -7.13 -0.10
CA ALA A 105 -3.36 -7.55 -1.15
C ALA A 105 -3.76 -8.91 -1.70
N GLU A 106 -4.14 -9.86 -0.84
CA GLU A 106 -4.54 -11.18 -1.28
C GLU A 106 -5.82 -11.14 -2.09
N GLU A 107 -6.76 -10.31 -1.68
CA GLU A 107 -7.98 -10.12 -2.46
C GLU A 107 -7.65 -9.56 -3.84
N ASN A 108 -6.73 -8.60 -3.90
CA ASN A 108 -6.28 -8.04 -5.18
C ASN A 108 -5.71 -9.12 -6.09
N PHE A 109 -4.85 -10.00 -5.55
CA PHE A 109 -4.18 -10.99 -6.38
C PHE A 109 -5.09 -12.13 -6.84
N ARG A 110 -6.31 -12.21 -6.33
CA ARG A 110 -7.29 -13.14 -6.88
C ARG A 110 -7.78 -12.71 -8.25
N GLN A 111 -7.68 -11.41 -8.57
CA GLN A 111 -8.22 -10.86 -9.79
C GLN A 111 -7.19 -10.12 -10.64
N ASN A 112 -6.05 -9.79 -10.07
CA ASN A 112 -5.05 -8.95 -10.74
C ASN A 112 -3.67 -9.55 -10.56
N SER A 113 -2.78 -9.29 -11.52
CA SER A 113 -1.40 -9.77 -11.42
C SER A 113 -0.51 -8.84 -10.59
N VAL A 114 -0.96 -7.60 -10.37
CA VAL A 114 -0.21 -6.62 -9.59
C VAL A 114 -1.18 -5.76 -8.80
N PHE A 115 -0.68 -5.07 -7.77
CA PHE A 115 -1.31 -3.84 -7.32
C PHE A 115 -0.32 -2.70 -7.54
N THR A 116 -0.79 -1.48 -7.51
CA THR A 116 0.05 -0.33 -7.79
C THR A 116 0.10 0.59 -6.58
N ILE A 117 1.32 1.05 -6.24
CA ILE A 117 1.47 2.06 -5.19
C ILE A 117 1.63 3.39 -5.91
N LEU A 118 0.71 4.31 -5.62
CA LEU A 118 0.77 5.66 -6.17
C LEU A 118 1.39 6.55 -5.10
N GLY A 119 2.53 7.14 -5.42
CA GLY A 119 3.27 7.98 -4.49
C GLY A 119 2.72 9.39 -4.40
N ILE A 120 3.33 10.18 -3.56
CA ILE A 120 2.90 11.56 -3.35
C ILE A 120 3.57 12.52 -4.32
#